data_3aa2b930bcee95847b1a8b4e21380e63
#
_entry.id   3aa2b930bcee95847b1a8b4e21380e63
#
_cell.length_a   1.000
_cell.length_b   1.000
_cell.length_c   1.000
_cell.angle_alpha   90.00
_cell.angle_beta   90.00
_cell.angle_gamma   90.00
#
_symmetry.space_group_name_H-M   'P 1'
#
loop_
_entity.id
_entity.type
_entity.pdbx_description
1 polymer ?
#
loop_
_entity_poly.entity_id
_entity_poly.type
_entity_poly.pdbx_seq_one_letter_code
_entity_poly.pdbx_strand_id
1 'polypeptide(L)'
;MRPDPHGASVPVPRNDRAPATVGHTIGDSNGLDPRQRPATPAELATAIHATPHKMVMAFAGAGAQSLTWLHGVGGSSRTVLSAIDIYNQESMRDWIGFMPARFTSRRVARAMARRAYEQARRYASPADAVFGLGSTATIATDRAKRGEHRVAAAVHDAFGIATYSLTIEKDARDRPGEEDIVSLLLLRAVADACGVLARPDLPLTGSERVEIELFPSELIAGVERGERTMAVIRSDGTVVSTPVRGAEDRWVVLSGAFNPAHEGHLELARAAAEHMGLPALFELPIVNADKAPIGMFEARLRAQQFAGRGTLALTRAPLFVEKAALFPGSVFVLGLDTAERILEPRFYNGSEEQMRAALQGIAAHGCRFLVAGRLGEGEEYKTLRHLPVPDDMRGLFEELPEGSFRRDVSSTEIRAGWGERG
;
A
#
# COMPACT_ATOMS: atom_id res chain seq x y z
N MET A 1 38.83 30.27 36.39
CA MET A 1 37.80 30.67 35.44
C MET A 1 37.45 29.44 34.58
N ARG A 2 36.36 28.75 34.87
CA ARG A 2 35.85 27.64 34.05
C ARG A 2 34.72 28.20 33.19
N PRO A 3 34.59 27.87 31.91
CA PRO A 3 33.45 28.30 31.10
C PRO A 3 32.23 27.39 31.31
N ASP A 4 31.09 28.08 31.37
CA ASP A 4 29.74 27.59 31.57
C ASP A 4 29.23 26.80 30.36
N PRO A 5 28.60 25.60 30.50
CA PRO A 5 28.05 24.85 29.37
C PRO A 5 26.53 24.99 29.29
N HIS A 6 25.99 26.16 29.08
CA HIS A 6 24.61 26.35 28.69
C HIS A 6 24.52 26.68 27.20
N GLY A 7 24.52 25.64 26.37
CA GLY A 7 24.16 25.72 24.97
C GLY A 7 22.71 26.13 24.78
N ALA A 8 22.52 27.23 24.07
CA ALA A 8 21.22 27.78 23.69
C ALA A 8 20.38 26.74 22.92
N SER A 9 19.19 26.45 23.44
CA SER A 9 18.15 25.67 22.75
C SER A 9 17.62 26.46 21.57
N VAL A 10 17.83 25.91 20.36
CA VAL A 10 17.19 26.42 19.14
C VAL A 10 15.68 26.11 19.22
N PRO A 11 14.79 27.09 19.06
CA PRO A 11 13.36 26.88 19.11
C PRO A 11 12.93 26.09 17.84
N VAL A 12 12.33 24.92 18.03
CA VAL A 12 11.64 24.16 16.99
C VAL A 12 10.39 24.94 16.58
N PRO A 13 10.17 25.25 15.30
CA PRO A 13 8.97 25.96 14.88
C PRO A 13 7.73 25.11 15.17
N ARG A 14 6.82 25.68 15.97
CA ARG A 14 5.47 25.14 16.20
C ARG A 14 4.65 25.33 14.93
N ASN A 15 4.56 24.31 14.12
CA ASN A 15 3.62 24.28 13.00
C ASN A 15 2.34 23.56 13.46
N ASP A 16 1.52 24.26 14.24
CA ASP A 16 0.25 23.77 14.82
C ASP A 16 -0.95 23.89 13.84
N ARG A 17 -0.71 24.00 12.57
CA ARG A 17 -1.78 23.82 11.57
C ARG A 17 -1.88 22.34 11.23
N ALA A 18 -2.82 21.65 11.90
CA ALA A 18 -3.28 20.34 11.46
C ALA A 18 -3.74 20.47 9.98
N PRO A 19 -3.22 19.63 9.08
CA PRO A 19 -3.75 19.61 7.71
C PRO A 19 -5.24 19.26 7.76
N ALA A 20 -6.02 19.88 6.89
CA ALA A 20 -7.44 19.62 6.76
C ALA A 20 -7.67 18.11 6.56
N THR A 21 -8.33 17.50 7.53
CA THR A 21 -8.54 16.08 7.63
C THR A 21 -9.58 15.66 6.59
N VAL A 22 -9.21 14.97 5.55
CA VAL A 22 -10.13 14.12 4.80
C VAL A 22 -10.02 12.73 5.44
N GLY A 23 -10.75 12.55 6.55
CA GLY A 23 -10.91 11.24 7.16
C GLY A 23 -11.80 10.38 6.28
N HIS A 24 -11.25 9.41 5.58
CA HIS A 24 -12.04 8.34 4.99
C HIS A 24 -12.39 7.35 6.10
N THR A 25 -13.60 7.46 6.64
CA THR A 25 -14.18 6.41 7.48
C THR A 25 -14.55 5.25 6.56
N ILE A 26 -13.77 4.18 6.60
CA ILE A 26 -14.15 2.94 5.95
C ILE A 26 -15.15 2.28 6.89
N GLY A 27 -16.44 2.52 6.62
CA GLY A 27 -17.54 1.82 7.28
C GLY A 27 -17.49 0.35 6.92
N ASP A 28 -17.45 -0.44 7.94
CA ASP A 28 -18.14 -1.69 8.12
C ASP A 28 -18.12 -2.77 7.05
N SER A 29 -17.07 -3.47 7.05
CA SER A 29 -16.97 -4.92 6.93
C SER A 29 -15.64 -5.29 7.55
N ASN A 30 -15.40 -6.52 7.96
CA ASN A 30 -14.07 -7.01 8.35
C ASN A 30 -13.02 -6.81 7.24
N GLY A 31 -13.37 -6.05 6.16
CA GLY A 31 -12.52 -5.77 5.00
C GLY A 31 -12.16 -7.02 4.22
N LEU A 32 -12.78 -8.16 4.55
CA LEU A 32 -12.66 -9.39 3.80
C LEU A 32 -13.49 -9.26 2.51
N ASP A 33 -12.89 -9.60 1.39
CA ASP A 33 -13.68 -10.05 0.25
C ASP A 33 -14.56 -11.20 0.77
N PRO A 34 -15.89 -11.17 0.57
CA PRO A 34 -16.79 -12.20 1.05
C PRO A 34 -16.40 -13.63 0.65
N ARG A 35 -15.50 -13.77 -0.30
CA ARG A 35 -14.95 -15.02 -0.80
C ARG A 35 -13.68 -15.48 -0.07
N GLN A 36 -13.11 -14.66 0.82
CA GLN A 36 -11.93 -15.02 1.60
C GLN A 36 -12.33 -15.53 2.98
N ARG A 37 -11.83 -16.73 3.36
CA ARG A 37 -11.90 -17.14 4.74
C ARG A 37 -11.00 -16.28 5.62
N PRO A 38 -11.38 -16.01 6.87
CA PRO A 38 -10.49 -15.36 7.82
C PRO A 38 -9.19 -16.16 8.00
N ALA A 39 -8.06 -15.44 8.07
CA ALA A 39 -6.77 -16.03 8.37
C ALA A 39 -6.60 -16.19 9.88
N THR A 40 -6.06 -17.31 10.31
CA THR A 40 -5.60 -17.48 11.69
C THR A 40 -4.43 -16.55 12.00
N PRO A 41 -4.17 -16.18 13.26
CA PRO A 41 -3.02 -15.38 13.64
C PRO A 41 -1.67 -15.95 13.14
N ALA A 42 -1.51 -17.28 13.13
CA ALA A 42 -0.30 -17.94 12.66
C ALA A 42 -0.12 -17.83 11.13
N GLU A 43 -1.21 -18.03 10.36
CA GLU A 43 -1.19 -17.85 8.90
C GLU A 43 -0.87 -16.39 8.54
N LEU A 44 -1.47 -15.44 9.27
CA LEU A 44 -1.26 -14.02 9.04
C LEU A 44 0.17 -13.60 9.40
N ALA A 45 0.70 -14.05 10.53
CA ALA A 45 2.09 -13.83 10.92
C ALA A 45 3.07 -14.40 9.89
N THR A 46 2.79 -15.61 9.37
CA THR A 46 3.59 -16.22 8.30
C THR A 46 3.58 -15.36 7.03
N ALA A 47 2.42 -14.89 6.61
CA ALA A 47 2.29 -14.01 5.44
C ALA A 47 3.00 -12.66 5.64
N ILE A 48 2.92 -12.06 6.83
CA ILE A 48 3.66 -10.85 7.20
C ILE A 48 5.16 -11.07 7.10
N HIS A 49 5.69 -12.16 7.66
CA HIS A 49 7.13 -12.47 7.62
C HIS A 49 7.66 -12.87 6.24
N ALA A 50 6.79 -13.18 5.30
CA ALA A 50 7.13 -13.39 3.89
C ALA A 50 7.33 -12.07 3.12
N THR A 51 6.93 -10.92 3.69
CA THR A 51 7.16 -9.61 3.09
C THR A 51 8.53 -9.02 3.49
N PRO A 52 9.09 -8.07 2.74
CA PRO A 52 10.37 -7.44 3.08
C PRO A 52 10.25 -6.35 4.16
N HIS A 53 9.06 -6.08 4.66
CA HIS A 53 8.83 -5.00 5.61
C HIS A 53 9.43 -5.29 6.98
N LYS A 54 9.96 -4.22 7.61
CA LYS A 54 10.50 -4.26 8.98
C LYS A 54 9.80 -3.23 9.86
N MET A 55 9.62 -3.53 11.14
CA MET A 55 8.90 -2.64 12.03
C MET A 55 9.55 -2.49 13.41
N VAL A 56 9.27 -1.35 14.02
CA VAL A 56 9.30 -1.16 15.47
C VAL A 56 7.87 -1.05 15.96
N MET A 57 7.55 -1.77 17.03
CA MET A 57 6.24 -1.79 17.66
C MET A 57 6.29 -1.18 19.05
N ALA A 58 5.39 -0.25 19.36
CA ALA A 58 5.21 0.32 20.69
C ALA A 58 3.74 0.19 21.10
N PHE A 59 3.45 -0.41 22.24
CA PHE A 59 2.08 -0.59 22.71
C PHE A 59 1.94 -0.31 24.20
N ALA A 60 0.73 -0.04 24.66
CA ALA A 60 0.41 0.23 26.06
C ALA A 60 -1.01 -0.23 26.41
N GLY A 61 -1.15 -0.91 27.53
CA GLY A 61 -2.43 -1.32 28.11
C GLY A 61 -2.98 -2.64 27.64
N ALA A 62 -2.85 -2.97 26.34
CA ALA A 62 -3.17 -4.27 25.75
C ALA A 62 -2.50 -4.39 24.37
N GLY A 63 -2.52 -5.61 23.78
CA GLY A 63 -1.96 -5.91 22.46
C GLY A 63 -0.70 -6.78 22.50
N ALA A 64 -0.26 -7.24 23.68
CA ALA A 64 0.93 -8.07 23.84
C ALA A 64 0.82 -9.43 23.13
N GLN A 65 -0.38 -9.98 23.03
CA GLN A 65 -0.63 -11.26 22.36
C GLN A 65 -0.30 -11.18 20.86
N SER A 66 -0.44 -10.02 20.21
CA SER A 66 -0.04 -9.83 18.82
C SER A 66 1.47 -10.08 18.60
N LEU A 67 2.32 -9.65 19.54
CA LEU A 67 3.75 -9.93 19.51
C LEU A 67 4.05 -11.43 19.73
N THR A 68 3.30 -12.08 20.61
CA THR A 68 3.40 -13.53 20.84
C THR A 68 3.08 -14.29 19.55
N TRP A 69 2.05 -13.93 18.83
CA TRP A 69 1.70 -14.56 17.55
C TRP A 69 2.77 -14.32 16.47
N LEU A 70 3.31 -13.10 16.39
CA LEU A 70 4.41 -12.79 15.46
C LEU A 70 5.67 -13.60 15.78
N HIS A 71 6.00 -13.80 17.06
CA HIS A 71 7.15 -14.63 17.45
C HIS A 71 6.86 -16.14 17.41
N GLY A 72 5.60 -16.53 17.42
CA GLY A 72 5.16 -17.93 17.41
C GLY A 72 5.41 -18.68 16.10
N VAL A 73 5.77 -17.98 15.03
CA VAL A 73 6.12 -18.57 13.73
C VAL A 73 7.52 -18.17 13.29
N GLY A 74 8.14 -18.98 12.42
CA GLY A 74 9.48 -18.69 11.90
C GLY A 74 9.52 -17.42 11.06
N GLY A 75 10.57 -16.62 11.22
CA GLY A 75 10.80 -15.43 10.40
C GLY A 75 10.63 -14.09 11.11
N SER A 76 10.26 -14.07 12.37
CA SER A 76 10.05 -12.85 13.16
C SER A 76 11.23 -11.87 13.10
N SER A 77 12.46 -12.36 13.12
CA SER A 77 13.69 -11.54 13.06
C SER A 77 13.84 -10.76 11.74
N ARG A 78 13.13 -11.17 10.68
CA ARG A 78 13.10 -10.44 9.42
C ARG A 78 12.17 -9.21 9.46
N THR A 79 11.16 -9.24 10.33
CA THR A 79 10.10 -8.24 10.40
C THR A 79 10.19 -7.37 11.65
N VAL A 80 10.39 -7.95 12.81
CA VAL A 80 10.38 -7.23 14.09
C VAL A 80 11.78 -6.78 14.46
N LEU A 81 12.06 -5.48 14.36
CA LEU A 81 13.31 -4.86 14.77
C LEU A 81 13.35 -4.62 16.28
N SER A 82 12.22 -4.22 16.86
CA SER A 82 12.07 -3.96 18.30
C SER A 82 10.58 -3.92 18.66
N ALA A 83 10.26 -4.35 19.88
CA ALA A 83 8.94 -4.20 20.47
C ALA A 83 9.06 -3.68 21.89
N ILE A 84 8.23 -2.69 22.26
CA ILE A 84 8.33 -1.98 23.51
C ILE A 84 6.95 -1.85 24.14
N ASP A 85 6.78 -2.36 25.36
CA ASP A 85 5.61 -2.09 26.19
C ASP A 85 5.83 -0.82 27.01
N ILE A 86 5.05 0.21 26.73
CA ILE A 86 5.16 1.53 27.33
C ILE A 86 3.99 1.72 28.32
N TYR A 87 3.99 0.95 29.39
CA TYR A 87 2.86 0.84 30.30
C TYR A 87 2.71 2.03 31.27
N ASN A 88 3.83 2.62 31.70
CA ASN A 88 3.86 3.70 32.67
C ASN A 88 3.67 5.07 31.99
N GLN A 89 2.99 6.00 32.68
CA GLN A 89 2.71 7.36 32.15
C GLN A 89 3.98 8.15 31.86
N GLU A 90 5.01 8.07 32.71
CA GLU A 90 6.27 8.76 32.52
C GLU A 90 7.05 8.18 31.34
N SER A 91 7.09 6.84 31.20
CA SER A 91 7.72 6.19 30.04
C SER A 91 6.97 6.55 28.74
N MET A 92 5.64 6.69 28.79
CA MET A 92 4.85 7.18 27.65
C MET A 92 5.23 8.62 27.29
N ARG A 93 5.30 9.52 28.28
CA ARG A 93 5.73 10.89 28.07
C ARG A 93 7.11 10.97 27.43
N ASP A 94 8.06 10.20 27.97
CA ASP A 94 9.43 10.17 27.46
C ASP A 94 9.50 9.62 26.04
N TRP A 95 8.65 8.62 25.71
CA TRP A 95 8.58 8.06 24.38
C TRP A 95 8.01 9.03 23.33
N ILE A 96 6.87 9.67 23.64
CA ILE A 96 6.17 10.56 22.68
C ILE A 96 6.61 12.03 22.77
N GLY A 97 7.37 12.41 23.80
CA GLY A 97 7.92 13.74 23.96
C GLY A 97 6.98 14.79 24.58
N PHE A 98 5.79 14.38 25.04
CA PHE A 98 4.82 15.27 25.70
C PHE A 98 3.90 14.51 26.65
N MET A 99 3.32 15.23 27.64
CA MET A 99 2.30 14.66 28.53
C MET A 99 0.92 14.78 27.86
N PRO A 100 0.25 13.67 27.51
CA PRO A 100 -1.05 13.71 26.88
C PRO A 100 -2.18 13.95 27.90
N ALA A 101 -3.21 14.72 27.52
CA ALA A 101 -4.41 14.89 28.36
C ALA A 101 -5.20 13.56 28.49
N ARG A 102 -5.13 12.67 27.51
CA ARG A 102 -5.71 11.32 27.53
C ARG A 102 -4.71 10.34 26.93
N PHE A 103 -4.29 9.35 27.73
CA PHE A 103 -3.30 8.34 27.30
C PHE A 103 -3.85 7.40 26.22
N THR A 104 -5.11 6.96 26.34
CA THR A 104 -5.76 6.15 25.33
C THR A 104 -6.49 7.05 24.33
N SER A 105 -5.84 7.34 23.21
CA SER A 105 -6.39 8.19 22.14
C SER A 105 -5.67 8.00 20.80
N ARG A 106 -6.37 8.30 19.70
CA ARG A 106 -5.79 8.29 18.33
C ARG A 106 -4.55 9.18 18.23
N ARG A 107 -4.54 10.34 18.91
CA ARG A 107 -3.38 11.25 18.93
C ARG A 107 -2.14 10.59 19.54
N VAL A 108 -2.30 9.90 20.67
CA VAL A 108 -1.20 9.19 21.33
C VAL A 108 -0.71 8.03 20.48
N ALA A 109 -1.61 7.20 19.93
CA ALA A 109 -1.24 6.11 19.04
C ALA A 109 -0.43 6.60 17.83
N ARG A 110 -0.83 7.72 17.20
CA ARG A 110 -0.10 8.35 16.10
C ARG A 110 1.29 8.85 16.51
N ALA A 111 1.41 9.46 17.70
CA ALA A 111 2.70 9.91 18.21
C ALA A 111 3.64 8.72 18.49
N MET A 112 3.10 7.63 19.08
CA MET A 112 3.83 6.39 19.31
C MET A 112 4.30 5.77 18.00
N ALA A 113 3.42 5.68 17.00
CA ALA A 113 3.74 5.14 15.68
C ALA A 113 4.82 5.95 14.94
N ARG A 114 4.76 7.30 15.03
CA ARG A 114 5.79 8.18 14.47
C ARG A 114 7.15 7.90 15.11
N ARG A 115 7.21 7.83 16.43
CA ARG A 115 8.45 7.53 17.15
C ARG A 115 8.99 6.15 16.82
N ALA A 116 8.11 5.15 16.73
CA ALA A 116 8.45 3.81 16.31
C ALA A 116 9.02 3.78 14.87
N TYR A 117 8.41 4.54 13.94
CA TYR A 117 8.92 4.68 12.56
C TYR A 117 10.31 5.32 12.53
N GLU A 118 10.54 6.40 13.28
CA GLU A 118 11.86 7.04 13.39
C GLU A 118 12.92 6.06 13.92
N GLN A 119 12.57 5.19 14.87
CA GLN A 119 13.47 4.15 15.34
C GLN A 119 13.68 3.03 14.31
N ALA A 120 12.61 2.60 13.62
CA ALA A 120 12.73 1.60 12.57
C ALA A 120 13.69 2.06 11.47
N ARG A 121 13.60 3.33 11.05
CA ARG A 121 14.52 3.93 10.07
C ARG A 121 15.99 3.94 10.54
N ARG A 122 16.26 3.98 11.87
CA ARG A 122 17.61 3.94 12.40
C ARG A 122 18.17 2.53 12.53
N TYR A 123 17.30 1.54 12.73
CA TYR A 123 17.69 0.14 12.94
C TYR A 123 17.82 -0.64 11.65
N ALA A 124 17.09 -0.25 10.62
CA ALA A 124 17.05 -0.90 9.32
C ALA A 124 18.11 -0.34 8.37
N SER A 125 18.40 -1.11 7.31
CA SER A 125 19.16 -0.60 6.16
C SER A 125 18.36 0.49 5.42
N PRO A 126 19.03 1.47 4.78
CA PRO A 126 18.34 2.45 3.92
C PRO A 126 17.51 1.83 2.79
N ALA A 127 17.84 0.61 2.35
CA ALA A 127 17.10 -0.12 1.32
C ALA A 127 15.86 -0.86 1.84
N ASP A 128 15.66 -0.94 3.16
CA ASP A 128 14.53 -1.65 3.75
C ASP A 128 13.26 -0.79 3.77
N ALA A 129 12.14 -1.38 3.41
CA ALA A 129 10.82 -0.80 3.65
C ALA A 129 10.47 -0.95 5.14
N VAL A 130 10.22 0.16 5.80
CA VAL A 130 9.98 0.17 7.26
C VAL A 130 8.71 0.90 7.64
N PHE A 131 8.13 0.49 8.76
CA PHE A 131 7.04 1.22 9.40
C PHE A 131 7.15 1.17 10.93
N GLY A 132 6.42 2.06 11.58
CA GLY A 132 6.23 2.08 13.03
C GLY A 132 4.80 1.78 13.39
N LEU A 133 4.57 0.88 14.34
CA LEU A 133 3.28 0.64 14.97
C LEU A 133 3.24 1.27 16.35
N GLY A 134 2.20 2.05 16.63
CA GLY A 134 1.91 2.60 17.96
C GLY A 134 0.50 2.22 18.38
N SER A 135 0.33 1.69 19.59
CA SER A 135 -0.99 1.34 20.12
C SER A 135 -1.16 1.71 21.59
N THR A 136 -2.35 2.13 21.92
CA THR A 136 -2.75 2.35 23.30
C THR A 136 -4.18 1.87 23.52
N ALA A 137 -4.41 1.13 24.59
CA ALA A 137 -5.70 0.52 24.90
C ALA A 137 -6.09 0.69 26.37
N THR A 138 -7.40 0.69 26.60
CA THR A 138 -8.02 0.54 27.91
C THR A 138 -8.98 -0.62 27.83
N ILE A 139 -8.71 -1.69 28.57
CA ILE A 139 -9.50 -2.92 28.61
C ILE A 139 -9.98 -3.22 30.01
N ALA A 140 -10.77 -4.28 30.18
CA ALA A 140 -11.28 -4.77 31.45
C ALA A 140 -10.18 -4.92 32.51
N THR A 141 -10.49 -4.59 33.76
CA THR A 141 -9.61 -4.76 34.92
C THR A 141 -10.41 -5.33 36.09
N ASP A 142 -9.72 -5.68 37.17
CA ASP A 142 -10.31 -6.13 38.44
C ASP A 142 -11.27 -5.10 39.10
N ARG A 143 -11.19 -3.83 38.67
CA ARG A 143 -12.04 -2.75 39.17
C ARG A 143 -12.97 -2.25 38.07
N ALA A 144 -14.24 -2.04 38.40
CA ALA A 144 -15.20 -1.43 37.49
C ALA A 144 -14.74 -0.02 37.09
N LYS A 145 -14.44 0.20 35.83
CA LYS A 145 -14.07 1.51 35.27
C LYS A 145 -15.31 2.26 34.77
N ARG A 146 -15.41 3.55 35.07
CA ARG A 146 -16.47 4.41 34.52
C ARG A 146 -16.24 4.73 33.04
N GLY A 147 -14.97 4.79 32.58
CA GLY A 147 -14.60 5.09 31.20
C GLY A 147 -14.88 3.93 30.25
N GLU A 148 -14.93 4.24 28.96
CA GLU A 148 -15.08 3.25 27.88
C GLU A 148 -13.85 2.35 27.78
N HIS A 149 -14.08 1.09 27.40
CA HIS A 149 -13.03 0.20 26.90
C HIS A 149 -12.81 0.52 25.43
N ARG A 150 -11.57 0.72 25.04
CA ARG A 150 -11.22 1.12 23.67
C ARG A 150 -9.76 0.89 23.35
N VAL A 151 -9.49 0.76 22.07
CA VAL A 151 -8.14 0.76 21.50
C VAL A 151 -8.02 1.84 20.42
N ALA A 152 -6.85 2.45 20.36
CA ALA A 152 -6.39 3.22 19.22
C ALA A 152 -5.01 2.69 18.82
N ALA A 153 -4.86 2.25 17.58
CA ALA A 153 -3.61 1.84 16.98
C ALA A 153 -3.31 2.71 15.77
N ALA A 154 -2.05 2.94 15.47
CA ALA A 154 -1.63 3.67 14.29
C ALA A 154 -0.40 3.01 13.65
N VAL A 155 -0.33 3.03 12.34
CA VAL A 155 0.84 2.66 11.55
C VAL A 155 1.35 3.90 10.84
N HIS A 156 2.64 4.17 10.95
CA HIS A 156 3.33 5.24 10.25
C HIS A 156 4.39 4.67 9.32
N ASP A 157 4.31 5.02 8.04
CA ASP A 157 5.30 4.77 7.00
C ASP A 157 5.46 6.01 6.10
N ALA A 158 6.20 5.92 4.99
CA ALA A 158 6.40 7.06 4.10
C ALA A 158 5.14 7.41 3.28
N PHE A 159 4.18 6.49 3.13
CA PHE A 159 2.89 6.78 2.50
C PHE A 159 2.04 7.70 3.37
N GLY A 160 2.16 7.58 4.70
CA GLY A 160 1.41 8.38 5.67
C GLY A 160 1.13 7.66 6.98
N ILE A 161 0.07 8.05 7.65
CA ILE A 161 -0.36 7.46 8.93
C ILE A 161 -1.75 6.88 8.78
N ALA A 162 -1.90 5.57 8.93
CA ALA A 162 -3.19 4.89 9.09
C ALA A 162 -3.50 4.73 10.58
N THR A 163 -4.70 5.08 11.01
CA THR A 163 -5.16 4.97 12.40
C THR A 163 -6.36 4.05 12.48
N TYR A 164 -6.31 3.08 13.35
CA TYR A 164 -7.37 2.12 13.62
C TYR A 164 -7.93 2.38 15.02
N SER A 165 -9.23 2.41 15.17
CA SER A 165 -9.85 2.56 16.47
C SER A 165 -11.08 1.69 16.63
N LEU A 166 -11.27 1.20 17.84
CA LEU A 166 -12.40 0.37 18.23
C LEU A 166 -12.83 0.75 19.64
N THR A 167 -14.10 1.04 19.82
CA THR A 167 -14.73 1.08 21.16
C THR A 167 -15.24 -0.32 21.44
N ILE A 168 -14.78 -0.89 22.54
CA ILE A 168 -15.09 -2.27 22.97
C ILE A 168 -16.31 -2.23 23.86
N GLU A 169 -17.30 -3.06 23.57
CA GLU A 169 -18.51 -3.21 24.38
C GLU A 169 -18.16 -3.84 25.74
N LYS A 170 -18.48 -3.12 26.81
CA LYS A 170 -18.20 -3.60 28.17
C LYS A 170 -19.01 -4.85 28.49
N ASP A 171 -18.40 -5.72 29.25
CA ASP A 171 -19.00 -6.94 29.76
C ASP A 171 -19.38 -7.99 28.66
N ALA A 172 -19.11 -7.67 27.39
CA ALA A 172 -19.26 -8.61 26.29
C ALA A 172 -18.15 -9.69 26.28
N ARG A 173 -17.00 -9.37 26.87
CA ARG A 173 -15.81 -10.24 27.00
C ARG A 173 -15.17 -10.05 28.36
N ASP A 174 -14.45 -11.06 28.81
CA ASP A 174 -13.51 -10.93 29.92
C ASP A 174 -12.21 -10.23 29.47
N ARG A 175 -11.29 -10.00 30.42
CA ARG A 175 -10.01 -9.34 30.11
C ARG A 175 -9.18 -10.08 29.05
N PRO A 176 -8.98 -11.40 29.09
CA PRO A 176 -8.34 -12.13 27.99
C PRO A 176 -9.02 -11.94 26.64
N GLY A 177 -10.34 -11.98 26.58
CA GLY A 177 -11.07 -11.76 25.33
C GLY A 177 -10.96 -10.33 24.78
N GLU A 178 -10.85 -9.32 25.65
CA GLU A 178 -10.53 -7.94 25.21
C GLU A 178 -9.06 -7.77 24.80
N GLU A 179 -8.11 -8.49 25.42
CA GLU A 179 -6.72 -8.55 24.96
C GLU A 179 -6.61 -9.16 23.56
N ASP A 180 -7.35 -10.25 23.32
CA ASP A 180 -7.36 -10.94 22.03
C ASP A 180 -7.88 -10.05 20.90
N ILE A 181 -9.01 -9.34 21.10
CA ILE A 181 -9.56 -8.47 20.07
C ILE A 181 -8.65 -7.27 19.77
N VAL A 182 -8.01 -6.70 20.80
CA VAL A 182 -6.98 -5.67 20.61
C VAL A 182 -5.82 -6.22 19.80
N SER A 183 -5.30 -7.39 20.16
CA SER A 183 -4.16 -8.02 19.50
C SER A 183 -4.46 -8.41 18.05
N LEU A 184 -5.67 -8.90 17.74
CA LEU A 184 -6.14 -9.16 16.38
C LEU A 184 -6.20 -7.87 15.54
N LEU A 185 -6.67 -6.76 16.15
CA LEU A 185 -6.68 -5.46 15.47
C LEU A 185 -5.25 -4.97 15.17
N LEU A 186 -4.30 -5.16 16.09
CA LEU A 186 -2.89 -4.83 15.84
C LEU A 186 -2.29 -5.69 14.74
N LEU A 187 -2.58 -6.99 14.73
CA LEU A 187 -2.11 -7.89 13.70
C LEU A 187 -2.68 -7.53 12.32
N ARG A 188 -3.96 -7.11 12.27
CA ARG A 188 -4.58 -6.54 11.05
C ARG A 188 -3.83 -5.29 10.59
N ALA A 189 -3.56 -4.35 11.48
CA ALA A 189 -2.84 -3.12 11.14
C ALA A 189 -1.43 -3.39 10.60
N VAL A 190 -0.72 -4.39 11.14
CA VAL A 190 0.58 -4.85 10.63
C VAL A 190 0.44 -5.50 9.25
N ALA A 191 -0.57 -6.36 9.04
CA ALA A 191 -0.84 -6.97 7.74
C ALA A 191 -1.11 -5.91 6.66
N ASP A 192 -1.94 -4.90 6.98
CA ASP A 192 -2.22 -3.77 6.08
C ASP A 192 -0.95 -2.97 5.75
N ALA A 193 -0.06 -2.75 6.72
CA ALA A 193 1.22 -2.09 6.51
C ALA A 193 2.18 -2.88 5.61
N CYS A 194 2.02 -4.20 5.58
CA CYS A 194 2.81 -5.11 4.75
C CYS A 194 2.17 -5.39 3.38
N GLY A 195 1.00 -4.81 3.06
CA GLY A 195 0.26 -5.11 1.83
C GLY A 195 -0.29 -6.54 1.79
N VAL A 196 -0.39 -7.22 2.93
CA VAL A 196 -0.99 -8.55 3.07
C VAL A 196 -2.50 -8.41 3.04
N LEU A 197 -3.16 -9.06 2.08
CA LEU A 197 -4.61 -8.95 1.88
C LEU A 197 -5.43 -9.87 2.79
N ALA A 198 -4.81 -10.92 3.35
CA ALA A 198 -5.45 -11.77 4.34
C ALA A 198 -5.84 -10.96 5.59
N ARG A 199 -6.96 -11.32 6.22
CA ARG A 199 -7.50 -10.61 7.38
C ARG A 199 -7.79 -11.60 8.50
N PRO A 200 -7.54 -11.22 9.77
CA PRO A 200 -8.03 -12.01 10.90
C PRO A 200 -9.55 -11.85 11.03
N ASP A 201 -10.19 -12.85 11.59
CA ASP A 201 -11.54 -12.67 12.09
C ASP A 201 -11.50 -11.82 13.37
N LEU A 202 -12.23 -10.73 13.37
CA LEU A 202 -12.43 -9.90 14.55
C LEU A 202 -13.78 -10.27 15.15
N PRO A 203 -13.84 -10.89 16.32
CA PRO A 203 -15.10 -11.31 16.95
C PRO A 203 -15.85 -10.11 17.52
N LEU A 204 -16.29 -9.20 16.64
CA LEU A 204 -17.01 -7.98 16.98
C LEU A 204 -18.45 -8.30 17.39
N THR A 205 -18.95 -7.59 18.39
CA THR A 205 -20.38 -7.56 18.71
C THR A 205 -21.15 -6.70 17.70
N GLY A 206 -22.49 -6.76 17.78
CA GLY A 206 -23.34 -5.97 16.87
C GLY A 206 -23.16 -4.44 16.98
N SER A 207 -22.66 -3.94 18.12
CA SER A 207 -22.42 -2.52 18.38
C SER A 207 -21.00 -2.06 18.03
N GLU A 208 -20.05 -2.98 17.91
CA GLU A 208 -18.63 -2.67 17.69
C GLU A 208 -18.32 -2.46 16.22
N ARG A 209 -17.51 -1.44 15.95
CA ARG A 209 -17.05 -1.09 14.59
C ARG A 209 -15.59 -0.66 14.63
N VAL A 210 -14.80 -1.18 13.71
CA VAL A 210 -13.43 -0.69 13.49
C VAL A 210 -13.49 0.52 12.59
N GLU A 211 -13.03 1.65 13.10
CA GLU A 211 -12.88 2.87 12.31
C GLU A 211 -11.43 2.99 11.84
N ILE A 212 -11.25 3.26 10.55
CA ILE A 212 -9.92 3.47 9.95
C ILE A 212 -9.86 4.87 9.36
N GLU A 213 -8.84 5.64 9.76
CA GLU A 213 -8.53 6.97 9.21
C GLU A 213 -7.15 6.93 8.57
N LEU A 214 -7.02 7.46 7.36
CA LEU A 214 -5.73 7.61 6.69
C LEU A 214 -5.38 9.10 6.55
N PHE A 215 -4.16 9.44 6.93
CA PHE A 215 -3.52 10.74 6.75
C PHE A 215 -2.34 10.54 5.79
N PRO A 216 -2.55 10.69 4.48
CA PRO A 216 -1.49 10.53 3.51
C PRO A 216 -0.36 11.55 3.73
N SER A 217 0.86 11.21 3.34
CA SER A 217 1.96 12.18 3.26
C SER A 217 1.62 13.27 2.24
N GLU A 218 2.25 14.45 2.33
CA GLU A 218 1.91 15.59 1.48
C GLU A 218 2.04 15.28 -0.02
N LEU A 219 3.00 14.47 -0.41
CA LEU A 219 3.14 14.06 -1.81
C LEU A 219 1.96 13.21 -2.29
N ILE A 220 1.53 12.25 -1.48
CA ILE A 220 0.39 11.36 -1.78
C ILE A 220 -0.92 12.14 -1.75
N ALA A 221 -1.11 12.97 -0.71
CA ALA A 221 -2.29 13.83 -0.58
C ALA A 221 -2.42 14.81 -1.77
N GLY A 222 -1.29 15.35 -2.26
CA GLY A 222 -1.27 16.21 -3.44
C GLY A 222 -1.74 15.49 -4.72
N VAL A 223 -1.44 14.19 -4.87
CA VAL A 223 -1.99 13.39 -5.97
C VAL A 223 -3.49 13.17 -5.79
N GLU A 224 -3.94 12.85 -4.58
CA GLU A 224 -5.38 12.69 -4.28
C GLU A 224 -6.18 13.94 -4.62
N ARG A 225 -5.71 15.12 -4.20
CA ARG A 225 -6.37 16.41 -4.47
C ARG A 225 -6.23 16.91 -5.91
N GLY A 226 -5.40 16.24 -6.74
CA GLY A 226 -5.12 16.68 -8.13
C GLY A 226 -4.14 17.85 -8.24
N GLU A 227 -3.48 18.23 -7.16
CA GLU A 227 -2.42 19.25 -7.13
C GLU A 227 -1.11 18.74 -7.73
N ARG A 228 -0.98 17.41 -7.77
CA ARG A 228 0.14 16.68 -8.38
C ARG A 228 -0.41 15.62 -9.33
N THR A 229 0.32 15.40 -10.40
CA THR A 229 -0.02 14.36 -11.39
C THR A 229 0.43 12.98 -10.95
N MET A 230 1.50 12.91 -10.14
CA MET A 230 2.04 11.64 -9.62
C MET A 230 2.77 11.79 -8.29
N ALA A 231 2.91 10.66 -7.60
CA ALA A 231 3.90 10.40 -6.56
C ALA A 231 4.51 9.02 -6.79
N VAL A 232 5.78 8.85 -6.48
CA VAL A 232 6.51 7.61 -6.72
C VAL A 232 6.92 6.98 -5.40
N ILE A 233 6.53 5.73 -5.20
CA ILE A 233 6.90 4.90 -4.05
C ILE A 233 8.02 3.97 -4.53
N ARG A 234 9.21 4.12 -3.96
CA ARG A 234 10.36 3.27 -4.25
C ARG A 234 10.26 1.93 -3.55
N SER A 235 11.07 0.97 -3.97
CA SER A 235 11.13 -0.36 -3.37
C SER A 235 11.51 -0.36 -1.88
N ASP A 236 12.23 0.66 -1.40
CA ASP A 236 12.54 0.90 0.01
C ASP A 236 11.39 1.57 0.79
N GLY A 237 10.23 1.74 0.16
CA GLY A 237 9.04 2.39 0.72
C GLY A 237 9.11 3.92 0.74
N THR A 238 10.21 4.57 0.35
CA THR A 238 10.29 6.03 0.32
C THR A 238 9.39 6.62 -0.76
N VAL A 239 8.82 7.81 -0.50
CA VAL A 239 7.94 8.52 -1.43
C VAL A 239 8.65 9.75 -1.95
N VAL A 240 8.68 9.91 -3.28
CA VAL A 240 9.26 11.05 -3.99
C VAL A 240 8.27 11.60 -5.02
N SER A 241 8.49 12.82 -5.48
CA SER A 241 7.58 13.51 -6.42
C SER A 241 7.61 12.95 -7.85
N THR A 242 8.75 12.41 -8.27
CA THR A 242 8.96 11.90 -9.64
C THR A 242 9.89 10.69 -9.60
N PRO A 243 9.87 9.79 -10.60
CA PRO A 243 10.81 8.67 -10.68
C PRO A 243 12.26 9.10 -10.97
N VAL A 244 12.53 10.37 -11.16
CA VAL A 244 13.61 11.00 -11.90
C VAL A 244 15.01 10.66 -11.41
N ARG A 245 15.87 10.30 -12.40
CA ARG A 245 17.33 10.46 -12.34
C ARG A 245 17.86 11.59 -13.25
N GLY A 246 17.06 12.03 -14.26
CA GLY A 246 17.41 13.09 -15.19
C GLY A 246 16.39 13.28 -16.31
N ALA A 247 16.61 14.21 -17.24
CA ALA A 247 15.70 14.51 -18.34
C ALA A 247 15.61 13.40 -19.41
N GLU A 248 16.43 12.34 -19.30
CA GLU A 248 16.49 11.24 -20.26
C GLU A 248 15.91 9.93 -19.71
N ASP A 249 15.22 9.98 -18.56
CA ASP A 249 14.70 8.78 -17.88
C ASP A 249 13.55 8.16 -18.68
N ARG A 250 13.87 7.11 -19.40
CA ARG A 250 12.90 6.23 -20.07
C ARG A 250 12.69 4.96 -19.25
N TRP A 251 11.47 4.48 -19.24
CA TRP A 251 11.03 3.35 -18.46
C TRP A 251 10.30 2.32 -19.30
N VAL A 252 10.34 1.10 -18.85
CA VAL A 252 9.34 0.10 -19.18
C VAL A 252 8.24 0.24 -18.15
N VAL A 253 7.06 0.73 -18.55
CA VAL A 253 5.95 1.04 -17.64
C VAL A 253 4.89 -0.04 -17.73
N LEU A 254 4.67 -0.79 -16.65
CA LEU A 254 3.55 -1.71 -16.51
C LEU A 254 2.42 -1.04 -15.70
N SER A 255 1.36 -0.64 -16.41
CA SER A 255 0.16 -0.07 -15.81
C SER A 255 -0.81 -1.16 -15.38
N GLY A 256 -1.34 -1.08 -14.15
CA GLY A 256 -2.27 -2.09 -13.66
C GLY A 256 -3.01 -1.70 -12.40
N ALA A 257 -4.09 -2.44 -12.12
CA ALA A 257 -4.86 -2.28 -10.89
C ALA A 257 -4.17 -2.96 -9.68
N PHE A 258 -3.35 -3.98 -9.89
CA PHE A 258 -2.59 -4.72 -8.87
C PHE A 258 -3.43 -5.16 -7.65
N ASN A 259 -4.57 -5.76 -7.91
CA ASN A 259 -5.50 -6.23 -6.89
C ASN A 259 -5.78 -7.74 -7.00
N PRO A 260 -4.85 -8.60 -6.48
CA PRO A 260 -3.51 -8.28 -5.99
C PRO A 260 -2.46 -8.12 -7.10
N ALA A 261 -1.28 -7.59 -6.74
CA ALA A 261 -0.06 -7.80 -7.50
C ALA A 261 0.35 -9.28 -7.39
N HIS A 262 0.80 -9.88 -8.47
CA HIS A 262 1.22 -11.29 -8.50
C HIS A 262 2.50 -11.47 -9.34
N GLU A 263 3.11 -12.66 -9.24
CA GLU A 263 4.38 -12.94 -9.91
C GLU A 263 4.32 -12.71 -11.43
N GLY A 264 3.18 -12.95 -12.08
CA GLY A 264 3.01 -12.64 -13.50
C GLY A 264 3.24 -11.16 -13.86
N HIS A 265 2.83 -10.22 -12.98
CA HIS A 265 3.15 -8.79 -13.18
C HIS A 265 4.65 -8.52 -13.07
N LEU A 266 5.30 -9.12 -12.08
CA LEU A 266 6.72 -8.90 -11.82
C LEU A 266 7.60 -9.51 -12.92
N GLU A 267 7.27 -10.73 -13.34
CA GLU A 267 7.98 -11.42 -14.42
C GLU A 267 7.80 -10.72 -15.77
N LEU A 268 6.57 -10.26 -16.07
CA LEU A 268 6.30 -9.48 -17.30
C LEU A 268 7.12 -8.19 -17.32
N ALA A 269 7.11 -7.43 -16.21
CA ALA A 269 7.88 -6.20 -16.13
C ALA A 269 9.39 -6.44 -16.25
N ARG A 270 9.90 -7.54 -15.65
CA ARG A 270 11.31 -7.94 -15.75
C ARG A 270 11.68 -8.34 -17.17
N ALA A 271 10.90 -9.24 -17.81
CA ALA A 271 11.16 -9.68 -19.19
C ALA A 271 11.14 -8.49 -20.17
N ALA A 272 10.20 -7.58 -20.01
CA ALA A 272 10.12 -6.38 -20.82
C ALA A 272 11.31 -5.42 -20.57
N ALA A 273 11.74 -5.26 -19.31
CA ALA A 273 12.90 -4.45 -18.95
C ALA A 273 14.19 -5.01 -19.54
N GLU A 274 14.39 -6.33 -19.50
CA GLU A 274 15.52 -7.02 -20.11
C GLU A 274 15.51 -6.87 -21.63
N HIS A 275 14.34 -7.07 -22.27
CA HIS A 275 14.20 -6.93 -23.72
C HIS A 275 14.50 -5.51 -24.22
N MET A 276 14.01 -4.51 -23.51
CA MET A 276 14.15 -3.09 -23.89
C MET A 276 15.46 -2.46 -23.44
N GLY A 277 16.20 -3.08 -22.50
CA GLY A 277 17.38 -2.47 -21.87
C GLY A 277 17.04 -1.23 -21.03
N LEU A 278 15.81 -1.15 -20.50
CA LEU A 278 15.30 -0.02 -19.72
C LEU A 278 14.85 -0.50 -18.33
N PRO A 279 14.90 0.35 -17.29
CA PRO A 279 14.39 0.00 -15.97
C PRO A 279 12.86 -0.15 -15.97
N ALA A 280 12.34 -1.09 -15.16
CA ALA A 280 10.90 -1.28 -14.98
C ALA A 280 10.31 -0.27 -13.97
N LEU A 281 9.10 0.19 -14.27
CA LEU A 281 8.27 1.02 -13.41
C LEU A 281 6.84 0.48 -13.42
N PHE A 282 6.26 0.23 -12.26
CA PHE A 282 4.84 -0.09 -12.13
C PHE A 282 4.04 1.21 -12.02
N GLU A 283 2.83 1.24 -12.58
CA GLU A 283 1.97 2.42 -12.51
C GLU A 283 0.57 2.02 -12.04
N LEU A 284 0.11 2.66 -10.95
CA LEU A 284 -1.22 2.49 -10.38
C LEU A 284 -2.01 3.80 -10.55
N PRO A 285 -2.96 3.85 -11.49
CA PRO A 285 -3.85 5.00 -11.59
C PRO A 285 -4.89 4.97 -10.47
N ILE A 286 -5.02 6.07 -9.72
CA ILE A 286 -6.06 6.20 -8.70
C ILE A 286 -7.41 6.64 -9.29
N VAL A 287 -7.40 7.13 -10.52
CA VAL A 287 -8.59 7.47 -11.32
C VAL A 287 -8.65 6.53 -12.51
N ASN A 288 -9.80 5.97 -12.79
CA ASN A 288 -10.04 5.08 -13.91
C ASN A 288 -11.00 5.72 -14.90
N ALA A 289 -10.90 5.35 -16.20
CA ALA A 289 -11.80 5.83 -17.23
C ALA A 289 -13.24 5.31 -17.02
N ASP A 290 -13.37 4.03 -16.61
CA ASP A 290 -14.65 3.31 -16.60
C ASP A 290 -15.12 2.90 -15.19
N LYS A 291 -14.36 3.23 -14.14
CA LYS A 291 -14.64 2.81 -12.75
C LYS A 291 -14.49 3.98 -11.79
N ALA A 292 -15.13 3.89 -10.64
CA ALA A 292 -14.93 4.85 -9.56
C ALA A 292 -13.43 4.91 -9.17
N PRO A 293 -12.96 6.11 -8.76
CA PRO A 293 -11.60 6.24 -8.22
C PRO A 293 -11.37 5.29 -7.06
N ILE A 294 -10.14 4.77 -6.93
CA ILE A 294 -9.77 3.95 -5.78
C ILE A 294 -9.50 4.85 -4.58
N GLY A 295 -10.03 4.44 -3.40
CA GLY A 295 -9.77 5.15 -2.16
C GLY A 295 -8.28 5.06 -1.77
N MET A 296 -7.79 6.09 -1.06
CA MET A 296 -6.35 6.16 -0.71
C MET A 296 -5.88 5.05 0.22
N PHE A 297 -6.77 4.49 1.05
CA PHE A 297 -6.42 3.32 1.86
C PHE A 297 -6.18 2.08 1.00
N GLU A 298 -7.04 1.87 0.01
CA GLU A 298 -6.87 0.78 -0.97
C GLU A 298 -5.61 0.99 -1.83
N ALA A 299 -5.35 2.23 -2.27
CA ALA A 299 -4.13 2.58 -2.99
C ALA A 299 -2.89 2.28 -2.14
N ARG A 300 -2.93 2.57 -0.83
CA ARG A 300 -1.85 2.23 0.11
C ARG A 300 -1.62 0.72 0.17
N LEU A 301 -2.67 -0.09 0.37
CA LEU A 301 -2.56 -1.55 0.44
C LEU A 301 -1.91 -2.13 -0.83
N ARG A 302 -2.31 -1.61 -2.01
CA ARG A 302 -1.73 -2.04 -3.29
C ARG A 302 -0.28 -1.60 -3.43
N ALA A 303 0.07 -0.39 -3.01
CA ALA A 303 1.42 0.14 -3.06
C ALA A 303 2.40 -0.65 -2.19
N GLN A 304 1.98 -1.08 -0.99
CA GLN A 304 2.84 -1.85 -0.09
C GLN A 304 3.25 -3.22 -0.66
N GLN A 305 2.51 -3.77 -1.64
CA GLN A 305 2.88 -5.02 -2.30
C GLN A 305 4.15 -4.90 -3.17
N PHE A 306 4.60 -3.67 -3.48
CA PHE A 306 5.80 -3.42 -4.29
C PHE A 306 7.06 -3.19 -3.47
N ALA A 307 6.97 -3.14 -2.14
CA ALA A 307 8.14 -3.06 -1.27
C ALA A 307 9.11 -4.20 -1.56
N GLY A 308 10.39 -3.89 -1.75
CA GLY A 308 11.44 -4.86 -2.13
C GLY A 308 11.31 -5.46 -3.53
N ARG A 309 10.26 -5.14 -4.29
CA ARG A 309 9.95 -5.77 -5.59
C ARG A 309 10.07 -4.81 -6.78
N GLY A 310 9.88 -3.52 -6.57
CA GLY A 310 9.95 -2.54 -7.64
C GLY A 310 9.50 -1.15 -7.23
N THR A 311 9.61 -0.21 -8.15
CA THR A 311 9.16 1.17 -7.98
C THR A 311 7.75 1.32 -8.54
N LEU A 312 6.85 1.94 -7.79
CA LEU A 312 5.47 2.20 -8.18
C LEU A 312 5.20 3.70 -8.32
N ALA A 313 4.68 4.12 -9.47
CA ALA A 313 4.11 5.45 -9.65
C ALA A 313 2.60 5.42 -9.36
N LEU A 314 2.16 6.23 -8.43
CA LEU A 314 0.75 6.52 -8.18
C LEU A 314 0.35 7.72 -9.00
N THR A 315 -0.63 7.60 -9.91
CA THR A 315 -0.97 8.67 -10.88
C THR A 315 -2.45 8.99 -10.92
N ARG A 316 -2.79 10.11 -11.55
CA ARG A 316 -4.16 10.47 -11.92
C ARG A 316 -4.41 10.39 -13.42
N ALA A 317 -3.64 9.61 -14.14
CA ALA A 317 -3.73 9.45 -15.59
C ALA A 317 -4.53 8.18 -15.96
N PRO A 318 -5.84 8.23 -16.20
CA PRO A 318 -6.64 7.07 -16.59
C PRO A 318 -6.33 6.58 -18.01
N LEU A 319 -5.95 7.46 -18.92
CA LEU A 319 -5.74 7.16 -20.33
C LEU A 319 -4.25 7.05 -20.68
N PHE A 320 -3.89 6.19 -21.64
CA PHE A 320 -2.50 6.01 -22.05
C PHE A 320 -1.87 7.29 -22.66
N VAL A 321 -2.66 8.15 -23.31
CA VAL A 321 -2.19 9.46 -23.79
C VAL A 321 -1.76 10.37 -22.64
N GLU A 322 -2.47 10.34 -21.53
CA GLU A 322 -2.13 11.09 -20.31
C GLU A 322 -0.89 10.50 -19.62
N LYS A 323 -0.80 9.15 -19.59
CA LYS A 323 0.39 8.45 -19.09
C LYS A 323 1.63 8.76 -19.94
N ALA A 324 1.48 8.85 -21.27
CA ALA A 324 2.57 9.20 -22.16
C ALA A 324 3.14 10.60 -21.87
N ALA A 325 2.28 11.55 -21.49
CA ALA A 325 2.72 12.87 -21.06
C ALA A 325 3.51 12.84 -19.72
N LEU A 326 3.20 11.87 -18.83
CA LEU A 326 3.91 11.68 -17.56
C LEU A 326 5.24 10.95 -17.71
N PHE A 327 5.35 10.06 -18.71
CA PHE A 327 6.49 9.17 -18.94
C PHE A 327 7.00 9.27 -20.38
N PRO A 328 7.42 10.45 -20.86
CA PRO A 328 7.82 10.64 -22.24
C PRO A 328 8.98 9.71 -22.62
N GLY A 329 8.98 9.22 -23.86
CA GLY A 329 10.01 8.31 -24.39
C GLY A 329 9.97 6.90 -23.81
N SER A 330 9.01 6.57 -22.95
CA SER A 330 8.90 5.28 -22.27
C SER A 330 8.14 4.25 -23.10
N VAL A 331 8.27 2.97 -22.72
CA VAL A 331 7.61 1.83 -23.35
C VAL A 331 6.54 1.30 -22.41
N PHE A 332 5.27 1.34 -22.82
CA PHE A 332 4.17 0.75 -22.05
C PHE A 332 4.04 -0.73 -22.35
N VAL A 333 4.12 -1.57 -21.31
CA VAL A 333 3.94 -3.00 -21.43
C VAL A 333 2.48 -3.36 -21.27
N LEU A 334 1.95 -4.09 -22.23
CA LEU A 334 0.55 -4.49 -22.29
C LEU A 334 0.43 -6.02 -22.41
N GLY A 335 -0.54 -6.61 -21.74
CA GLY A 335 -1.09 -7.90 -22.18
C GLY A 335 -1.96 -7.72 -23.43
N LEU A 336 -2.15 -8.79 -24.18
CA LEU A 336 -2.89 -8.78 -25.44
C LEU A 336 -4.29 -8.18 -25.31
N ASP A 337 -5.05 -8.51 -24.25
CA ASP A 337 -6.40 -7.97 -24.02
C ASP A 337 -6.43 -6.44 -23.85
N THR A 338 -5.38 -5.89 -23.22
CA THR A 338 -5.28 -4.45 -23.07
C THR A 338 -4.91 -3.79 -24.38
N ALA A 339 -4.02 -4.43 -25.19
CA ALA A 339 -3.68 -3.94 -26.51
C ALA A 339 -4.91 -3.98 -27.46
N GLU A 340 -5.72 -5.03 -27.40
CA GLU A 340 -6.98 -5.12 -28.15
C GLU A 340 -7.92 -3.96 -27.79
N ARG A 341 -8.14 -3.70 -26.49
CA ARG A 341 -8.99 -2.59 -26.03
C ARG A 341 -8.50 -1.22 -26.47
N ILE A 342 -7.20 -0.98 -26.54
CA ILE A 342 -6.62 0.28 -27.03
C ILE A 342 -6.92 0.48 -28.52
N LEU A 343 -7.10 -0.59 -29.28
CA LEU A 343 -7.40 -0.56 -30.71
C LEU A 343 -8.91 -0.57 -31.01
N GLU A 344 -9.76 -0.60 -29.99
CA GLU A 344 -11.21 -0.61 -30.18
C GLU A 344 -11.81 0.81 -30.14
N PRO A 345 -12.47 1.31 -31.21
CA PRO A 345 -13.10 2.63 -31.25
C PRO A 345 -14.15 2.84 -30.16
N ARG A 346 -14.78 1.77 -29.63
CA ARG A 346 -15.79 1.89 -28.55
C ARG A 346 -15.26 2.59 -27.30
N PHE A 347 -13.96 2.51 -27.03
CA PHE A 347 -13.31 3.21 -25.91
C PHE A 347 -12.97 4.68 -26.22
N TYR A 348 -13.30 5.13 -27.44
CA TYR A 348 -13.10 6.49 -27.95
C TYR A 348 -14.42 7.07 -28.50
N ASN A 349 -15.52 6.90 -27.76
CA ASN A 349 -16.86 7.31 -28.15
C ASN A 349 -17.34 6.72 -29.50
N GLY A 350 -16.84 5.55 -29.89
CA GLY A 350 -17.14 4.91 -31.17
C GLY A 350 -16.42 5.53 -32.37
N SER A 351 -15.46 6.44 -32.16
CA SER A 351 -14.76 7.16 -33.22
C SER A 351 -13.37 6.60 -33.48
N GLU A 352 -13.16 6.05 -34.69
CA GLU A 352 -11.82 5.63 -35.14
C GLU A 352 -10.86 6.83 -35.26
N GLU A 353 -11.35 8.01 -35.63
CA GLU A 353 -10.54 9.23 -35.69
C GLU A 353 -10.01 9.62 -34.32
N GLN A 354 -10.83 9.58 -33.27
CA GLN A 354 -10.40 9.85 -31.89
C GLN A 354 -9.40 8.79 -31.39
N MET A 355 -9.61 7.54 -31.72
CA MET A 355 -8.65 6.47 -31.43
C MET A 355 -7.29 6.76 -32.07
N ARG A 356 -7.27 7.06 -33.39
CA ARG A 356 -6.03 7.42 -34.10
C ARG A 356 -5.36 8.65 -33.50
N ALA A 357 -6.11 9.70 -33.19
CA ALA A 357 -5.59 10.91 -32.54
C ALA A 357 -4.94 10.60 -31.18
N ALA A 358 -5.54 9.71 -30.36
CA ALA A 358 -4.96 9.29 -29.10
C ALA A 358 -3.65 8.52 -29.30
N LEU A 359 -3.60 7.60 -30.26
CA LEU A 359 -2.38 6.84 -30.61
C LEU A 359 -1.26 7.75 -31.13
N GLN A 360 -1.61 8.73 -31.99
CA GLN A 360 -0.67 9.76 -32.46
C GLN A 360 -0.14 10.62 -31.31
N GLY A 361 -1.01 10.96 -30.34
CA GLY A 361 -0.60 11.68 -29.12
C GLY A 361 0.45 10.89 -28.31
N ILE A 362 0.29 9.58 -28.18
CA ILE A 362 1.25 8.70 -27.51
C ILE A 362 2.58 8.68 -28.28
N ALA A 363 2.53 8.52 -29.60
CA ALA A 363 3.71 8.55 -30.45
C ALA A 363 4.43 9.91 -30.41
N ALA A 364 3.69 11.04 -30.33
CA ALA A 364 4.24 12.38 -30.23
C ALA A 364 5.04 12.60 -28.93
N HIS A 365 4.72 11.88 -27.86
CA HIS A 365 5.54 11.84 -26.64
C HIS A 365 6.75 10.88 -26.73
N GLY A 366 7.02 10.28 -27.91
CA GLY A 366 8.09 9.31 -28.11
C GLY A 366 7.84 7.97 -27.43
N CYS A 367 6.61 7.72 -26.98
CA CYS A 367 6.20 6.47 -26.33
C CYS A 367 5.82 5.41 -27.35
N ARG A 368 5.87 4.15 -26.96
CA ARG A 368 5.43 2.98 -27.73
C ARG A 368 4.89 1.89 -26.81
N PHE A 369 4.28 0.88 -27.41
CA PHE A 369 3.74 -0.26 -26.70
C PHE A 369 4.58 -1.51 -26.96
N LEU A 370 4.84 -2.29 -25.91
CA LEU A 370 5.38 -3.63 -25.97
C LEU A 370 4.28 -4.61 -25.56
N VAL A 371 3.86 -5.48 -26.47
CA VAL A 371 2.71 -6.35 -26.28
C VAL A 371 3.16 -7.78 -26.00
N ALA A 372 2.78 -8.29 -24.83
CA ALA A 372 2.97 -9.70 -24.46
C ALA A 372 1.81 -10.53 -25.00
N GLY A 373 2.13 -11.63 -25.68
CA GLY A 373 1.17 -12.62 -26.12
C GLY A 373 0.58 -13.41 -24.94
N ARG A 374 -0.50 -14.16 -25.21
CA ARG A 374 -1.16 -15.05 -24.23
C ARG A 374 -1.73 -16.29 -24.90
N LEU A 375 -1.94 -17.36 -24.13
CA LEU A 375 -2.73 -18.49 -24.56
C LEU A 375 -4.21 -18.05 -24.69
N GLY A 376 -4.79 -18.30 -25.87
CA GLY A 376 -6.21 -18.12 -26.13
C GLY A 376 -7.03 -19.36 -25.75
N GLU A 377 -8.35 -19.27 -25.91
CA GLU A 377 -9.23 -20.43 -25.80
C GLU A 377 -8.81 -21.46 -26.87
N GLY A 378 -8.49 -22.72 -26.48
CA GLY A 378 -8.07 -23.79 -27.37
C GLY A 378 -6.56 -23.93 -27.54
N GLU A 379 -5.73 -23.44 -26.58
CA GLU A 379 -4.26 -23.59 -26.54
C GLU A 379 -3.49 -22.89 -27.70
N GLU A 380 -4.15 -22.07 -28.53
CA GLU A 380 -3.48 -21.26 -29.53
C GLU A 380 -2.83 -20.03 -28.87
N TYR A 381 -1.53 -19.83 -29.07
CA TYR A 381 -0.81 -18.66 -28.55
C TYR A 381 -1.08 -17.45 -29.45
N LYS A 382 -1.85 -16.49 -28.92
CA LYS A 382 -2.17 -15.24 -29.60
C LYS A 382 -1.12 -14.17 -29.30
N THR A 383 -0.75 -13.44 -30.35
CA THR A 383 0.27 -12.38 -30.29
C THR A 383 -0.24 -11.11 -30.95
N LEU A 384 0.58 -10.06 -30.98
CA LEU A 384 0.29 -8.80 -31.64
C LEU A 384 -0.18 -8.97 -33.11
N ARG A 385 0.27 -10.01 -33.81
CA ARG A 385 -0.09 -10.29 -35.22
C ARG A 385 -1.57 -10.59 -35.43
N HIS A 386 -2.28 -10.97 -34.36
CA HIS A 386 -3.71 -11.28 -34.38
C HIS A 386 -4.57 -10.06 -34.12
N LEU A 387 -3.96 -8.90 -33.81
CA LEU A 387 -4.67 -7.65 -33.54
C LEU A 387 -4.80 -6.77 -34.80
N PRO A 388 -5.93 -6.07 -34.97
CA PRO A 388 -6.20 -5.21 -36.13
C PRO A 388 -5.45 -3.86 -35.99
N VAL A 389 -4.14 -3.87 -35.91
CA VAL A 389 -3.32 -2.67 -35.83
C VAL A 389 -3.35 -1.93 -37.18
N PRO A 390 -3.79 -0.66 -37.23
CA PRO A 390 -3.73 0.12 -38.47
C PRO A 390 -2.28 0.20 -39.01
N ASP A 391 -2.11 0.13 -40.34
CA ASP A 391 -0.78 0.07 -40.97
C ASP A 391 0.09 1.28 -40.64
N ASP A 392 -0.52 2.47 -40.57
CA ASP A 392 0.15 3.73 -40.19
C ASP A 392 0.54 3.82 -38.70
N MET A 393 0.01 2.92 -37.86
CA MET A 393 0.29 2.83 -36.42
C MET A 393 1.14 1.63 -36.03
N ARG A 394 1.52 0.76 -36.99
CA ARG A 394 2.33 -0.46 -36.70
C ARG A 394 3.62 -0.15 -35.96
N GLY A 395 4.29 0.96 -36.29
CA GLY A 395 5.52 1.39 -35.62
C GLY A 395 5.37 1.76 -34.14
N LEU A 396 4.14 1.93 -33.66
CA LEU A 396 3.84 2.20 -32.24
C LEU A 396 3.84 0.94 -31.39
N PHE A 397 3.70 -0.24 -31.99
CA PHE A 397 3.55 -1.53 -31.32
C PHE A 397 4.73 -2.43 -31.63
N GLU A 398 5.29 -3.06 -30.61
CA GLU A 398 6.35 -4.06 -30.68
C GLU A 398 5.86 -5.33 -29.94
N GLU A 399 6.22 -6.51 -30.45
CA GLU A 399 5.87 -7.78 -29.84
C GLU A 399 6.95 -8.22 -28.85
N LEU A 400 6.59 -8.55 -27.61
CA LEU A 400 7.50 -9.20 -26.68
C LEU A 400 7.68 -10.66 -27.13
N PRO A 401 8.93 -11.12 -27.40
CA PRO A 401 9.17 -12.48 -27.88
C PRO A 401 8.57 -13.54 -26.94
N GLU A 402 7.90 -14.57 -27.48
CA GLU A 402 7.24 -15.65 -26.72
C GLU A 402 8.20 -16.33 -25.73
N GLY A 403 9.47 -16.52 -26.09
CA GLY A 403 10.48 -17.10 -25.21
C GLY A 403 10.87 -16.27 -24.01
N SER A 404 10.51 -14.97 -23.98
CA SER A 404 10.85 -14.04 -22.88
C SER A 404 9.86 -14.08 -21.73
N PHE A 405 8.57 -14.35 -22.00
CA PHE A 405 7.52 -14.39 -20.99
C PHE A 405 6.41 -15.35 -21.42
N ARG A 406 6.09 -16.31 -20.55
CA ARG A 406 4.97 -17.24 -20.75
C ARG A 406 4.32 -17.56 -19.40
N ARG A 407 3.27 -16.84 -19.05
CA ARG A 407 2.50 -17.11 -17.85
C ARG A 407 1.03 -16.70 -18.00
N ASP A 408 0.14 -17.64 -17.74
CA ASP A 408 -1.31 -17.51 -17.90
C ASP A 408 -2.01 -17.35 -16.54
N VAL A 409 -1.59 -16.33 -15.74
CA VAL A 409 -2.21 -16.05 -14.45
C VAL A 409 -2.74 -14.62 -14.44
N SER A 410 -4.03 -14.46 -14.11
CA SER A 410 -4.65 -13.15 -13.95
C SER A 410 -5.04 -12.88 -12.50
N SER A 411 -5.06 -11.59 -12.10
CA SER A 411 -5.58 -11.19 -10.78
C SER A 411 -7.03 -11.61 -10.58
N THR A 412 -7.80 -11.79 -11.65
CA THR A 412 -9.19 -12.26 -11.60
C THR A 412 -9.25 -13.73 -11.22
N GLU A 413 -8.39 -14.57 -11.81
CA GLU A 413 -8.29 -16.00 -11.46
C GLU A 413 -7.80 -16.20 -10.03
N ILE A 414 -6.83 -15.40 -9.57
CA ILE A 414 -6.37 -15.44 -8.19
C ILE A 414 -7.54 -15.13 -7.23
N ARG A 415 -8.34 -14.09 -7.52
CA ARG A 415 -9.52 -13.78 -6.70
C ARG A 415 -10.61 -14.84 -6.78
N ALA A 416 -10.81 -15.46 -7.93
CA ALA A 416 -11.76 -16.57 -8.08
C ALA A 416 -11.33 -17.78 -7.24
N GLY A 417 -10.03 -18.11 -7.23
CA GLY A 417 -9.46 -19.19 -6.42
C GLY A 417 -9.53 -18.98 -4.90
N TRP A 418 -9.87 -17.79 -4.43
CA TRP A 418 -10.11 -17.55 -3.00
C TRP A 418 -11.43 -18.20 -2.52
N GLY A 419 -12.44 -18.32 -3.41
CA GLY A 419 -13.73 -18.95 -3.10
C GLY A 419 -13.74 -20.48 -3.15
N GLU A 420 -12.76 -21.11 -3.80
CA GLU A 420 -12.73 -22.56 -4.03
C GLU A 420 -11.93 -23.34 -2.96
N ARG A 421 -11.25 -22.66 -2.06
CA ARG A 421 -10.44 -23.23 -0.97
C ARG A 421 -11.09 -23.10 0.41
N GLY A 422 -12.39 -23.17 0.47
CA GLY A 422 -13.21 -23.19 1.69
C GLY A 422 -13.59 -24.59 2.14
#